data_2d75a3ab3fbd7d2d0c07cec783ad6a42
#
_entry.id   2d75a3ab3fbd7d2d0c07cec783ad6a42
#
_cell.length_a   1.000
_cell.length_b   1.000
_cell.length_c   1.000
_cell.angle_alpha   90.00
_cell.angle_beta   90.00
_cell.angle_gamma   90.00
#
_symmetry.space_group_name_H-M   'P 1'
#
loop_
_entity.id
_entity.type
_entity.pdbx_description
1 polymer ?
#
loop_
_entity_poly.entity_id
_entity_poly.type
_entity_poly.pdbx_seq_one_letter_code
_entity_poly.pdbx_strand_id
1 'polypeptide(L)'
;MNIHFRIEGIPDLYKLMNRQKKIDLMFQGNTLHDLVNGLISRFGSKVNKILLDQNNEIDIDYRVVVNMSRYLSYGERMDEIINEGDTVHIMTVGC
;
A
#
# COMPACT_ATOMS: atom_id res chain seq x y z
N MET A 1 7.68 -6.72 -10.81
CA MET A 1 6.21 -6.77 -10.89
C MET A 1 5.66 -5.37 -11.02
N ASN A 2 4.66 -5.20 -11.87
CA ASN A 2 4.01 -3.92 -12.13
C ASN A 2 2.56 -3.98 -11.69
N ILE A 3 2.14 -3.06 -10.83
CA ILE A 3 0.75 -3.01 -10.36
C ILE A 3 0.24 -1.57 -10.41
N HIS A 4 -1.07 -1.42 -10.25
CA HIS A 4 -1.71 -0.12 -10.11
C HIS A 4 -1.93 0.15 -8.64
N PHE A 5 -1.33 1.21 -8.11
CA PHE A 5 -1.43 1.56 -6.70
C PHE A 5 -2.31 2.79 -6.51
N ARG A 6 -3.26 2.72 -5.60
CA ARG A 6 -4.19 3.81 -5.29
C ARG A 6 -4.25 4.06 -3.80
N ILE A 7 -4.43 5.32 -3.44
CA ILE A 7 -4.65 5.72 -2.05
C ILE A 7 -5.87 6.62 -1.93
N GLU A 8 -6.47 6.63 -0.74
CA GLU A 8 -7.58 7.51 -0.45
C GLU A 8 -7.60 7.83 1.05
N GLY A 9 -7.74 9.13 1.36
CA GLY A 9 -7.83 9.58 2.74
C GLY A 9 -6.53 9.52 3.52
N ILE A 10 -5.37 9.56 2.85
CA ILE A 10 -4.05 9.53 3.49
C ILE A 10 -3.26 10.77 3.03
N PRO A 11 -3.52 11.96 3.61
CA PRO A 11 -2.94 13.20 3.10
C PRO A 11 -1.41 13.23 3.06
N ASP A 12 -0.77 12.65 4.07
CA ASP A 12 0.69 12.67 4.14
C ASP A 12 1.32 11.82 3.04
N LEU A 13 0.72 10.68 2.73
CA LEU A 13 1.19 9.83 1.63
C LEU A 13 0.90 10.48 0.28
N TYR A 14 -0.26 11.12 0.16
CA TYR A 14 -0.63 11.86 -1.03
C TYR A 14 0.43 12.91 -1.38
N LYS A 15 0.91 13.66 -0.36
CA LYS A 15 1.96 14.66 -0.55
C LYS A 15 3.27 14.03 -0.99
N LEU A 16 3.65 12.89 -0.39
CA LEU A 16 4.85 12.15 -0.79
C LEU A 16 4.77 11.65 -2.22
N MET A 17 3.58 11.29 -2.68
CA MET A 17 3.34 10.79 -4.02
C MET A 17 3.12 11.91 -5.05
N ASN A 18 3.63 13.11 -4.78
CA ASN A 18 3.50 14.28 -5.66
C ASN A 18 2.05 14.62 -5.98
N ARG A 19 1.17 14.46 -4.99
CA ARG A 19 -0.27 14.73 -5.08
C ARG A 19 -0.97 13.89 -6.14
N GLN A 20 -0.53 12.65 -6.28
CA GLN A 20 -1.16 11.66 -7.14
C GLN A 20 -1.83 10.59 -6.29
N LYS A 21 -3.10 10.33 -6.54
CA LYS A 21 -3.84 9.27 -5.83
C LYS A 21 -3.66 7.91 -6.48
N LYS A 22 -3.20 7.88 -7.72
CA LYS A 22 -3.01 6.67 -8.51
C LYS A 22 -1.64 6.73 -9.16
N ILE A 23 -0.89 5.66 -9.06
CA ILE A 23 0.39 5.51 -9.76
C ILE A 23 0.54 4.09 -10.24
N ASP A 24 1.39 3.91 -11.23
CA ASP A 24 1.88 2.59 -11.58
C ASP A 24 3.12 2.35 -10.74
N LEU A 25 3.15 1.26 -10.01
CA LEU A 25 4.24 0.93 -9.10
C LEU A 25 4.93 -0.33 -9.56
N MET A 26 6.25 -0.21 -9.76
CA MET A 26 7.10 -1.36 -10.04
C MET A 26 7.87 -1.70 -8.77
N PHE A 27 7.88 -2.97 -8.40
CA PHE A 27 8.61 -3.44 -7.23
C PHE A 27 9.08 -4.88 -7.44
N GLN A 28 10.06 -5.30 -6.63
CA GLN A 28 10.56 -6.67 -6.66
C GLN A 28 9.83 -7.51 -5.62
N GLY A 29 9.50 -8.75 -6.00
CA GLY A 29 8.75 -9.64 -5.14
C GLY A 29 7.30 -9.76 -5.57
N ASN A 30 6.46 -10.31 -4.69
CA ASN A 30 5.06 -10.58 -5.01
C ASN A 30 4.11 -10.52 -3.81
N THR A 31 4.56 -9.98 -2.68
CA THR A 31 3.71 -9.85 -1.50
C THR A 31 3.37 -8.39 -1.22
N LEU A 32 2.38 -8.16 -0.35
CA LEU A 32 2.07 -6.80 0.09
C LEU A 32 3.28 -6.17 0.79
N HIS A 33 4.04 -6.94 1.55
CA HIS A 33 5.28 -6.47 2.18
C HIS A 33 6.26 -5.94 1.12
N ASP A 34 6.44 -6.69 0.03
CA ASP A 34 7.31 -6.29 -1.07
C ASP A 34 6.82 -5.00 -1.73
N LEU A 35 5.49 -4.86 -1.87
CA LEU A 35 4.90 -3.64 -2.41
C LEU A 35 5.24 -2.43 -1.53
N VAL A 36 5.12 -2.57 -0.22
CA VAL A 36 5.45 -1.49 0.72
C VAL A 36 6.93 -1.14 0.62
N ASN A 37 7.81 -2.14 0.50
CA ASN A 37 9.24 -1.90 0.29
C ASN A 37 9.48 -1.13 -1.01
N GLY A 38 8.72 -1.41 -2.05
CA GLY A 38 8.77 -0.66 -3.30
C GLY A 38 8.38 0.79 -3.14
N LEU A 39 7.36 1.06 -2.33
CA LEU A 39 6.94 2.44 -1.99
C LEU A 39 8.04 3.16 -1.24
N ILE A 40 8.68 2.49 -0.28
CA ILE A 40 9.78 3.06 0.49
C ILE A 40 10.96 3.41 -0.43
N SER A 41 11.30 2.53 -1.35
CA SER A 41 12.38 2.77 -2.31
C SER A 41 12.11 3.97 -3.20
N ARG A 42 10.86 4.16 -3.59
CA ARG A 42 10.48 5.24 -4.51
C ARG A 42 10.25 6.58 -3.80
N PHE A 43 9.63 6.56 -2.62
CA PHE A 43 9.18 7.79 -1.94
C PHE A 43 9.91 8.07 -0.63
N GLY A 44 10.74 7.16 -0.18
CA GLY A 44 11.58 7.36 1.00
C GLY A 44 11.02 6.75 2.27
N SER A 45 11.82 6.83 3.34
CA SER A 45 11.52 6.18 4.62
C SER A 45 10.29 6.76 5.34
N LYS A 46 9.82 7.93 4.94
CA LYS A 46 8.60 8.51 5.52
C LYS A 46 7.38 7.63 5.31
N VAL A 47 7.39 6.80 4.27
CA VAL A 47 6.33 5.83 4.02
C VAL A 47 6.12 4.91 5.22
N ASN A 48 7.23 4.47 5.86
CA ASN A 48 7.15 3.64 7.06
C ASN A 48 6.34 4.30 8.16
N LYS A 49 6.61 5.57 8.42
CA LYS A 49 5.94 6.32 9.50
C LYS A 49 4.47 6.54 9.21
N ILE A 50 4.10 6.64 7.94
CA ILE A 50 2.73 6.90 7.53
C ILE A 50 1.90 5.62 7.52
N LEU A 51 2.44 4.54 6.96
CA LEU A 51 1.68 3.32 6.70
C LEU A 51 1.87 2.22 7.72
N LEU A 52 3.08 2.07 8.29
CA LEU A 52 3.40 0.91 9.08
C LEU A 52 3.27 1.19 10.57
N ASP A 53 2.78 0.19 11.30
CA ASP A 53 2.73 0.23 12.77
C ASP A 53 4.05 -0.32 13.36
N GLN A 54 4.09 -0.44 14.68
CA GLN A 54 5.27 -0.93 15.39
C GLN A 54 5.59 -2.40 15.12
N ASN A 55 4.63 -3.14 14.56
CA ASN A 55 4.81 -4.55 14.18
C ASN A 55 5.24 -4.70 12.72
N ASN A 56 5.60 -3.60 12.09
CA ASN A 56 6.00 -3.56 10.68
C ASN A 56 4.90 -4.05 9.73
N GLU A 57 3.65 -3.84 10.12
CA GLU A 57 2.48 -4.13 9.30
C GLU A 57 1.79 -2.82 8.93
N ILE A 58 1.04 -2.81 7.82
CA ILE A 58 0.19 -1.67 7.50
C ILE A 58 -0.79 -1.49 8.66
N ASP A 59 -0.85 -0.27 9.19
CA ASP A 59 -1.66 0.06 10.36
C ASP A 59 -3.10 -0.40 10.18
N ILE A 60 -3.73 -0.85 11.25
CA ILE A 60 -5.12 -1.33 11.25
C ILE A 60 -6.10 -0.23 10.85
N ASP A 61 -5.71 1.04 11.00
CA ASP A 61 -6.53 2.17 10.57
C ASP A 61 -6.65 2.28 9.05
N TYR A 62 -5.87 1.50 8.32
CA TYR A 62 -5.94 1.47 6.86
C TYR A 62 -6.54 0.18 6.35
N ARG A 63 -7.40 0.31 5.36
CA ARG A 63 -8.00 -0.83 4.66
C ARG A 63 -7.21 -1.08 3.38
N VAL A 64 -6.94 -2.34 3.08
CA VAL A 64 -6.24 -2.74 1.85
C VAL A 64 -7.18 -3.60 1.03
N VAL A 65 -7.41 -3.20 -0.21
CA VAL A 65 -8.33 -3.88 -1.13
C VAL A 65 -7.60 -4.17 -2.44
N VAL A 66 -7.70 -5.40 -2.91
CA VAL A 66 -7.11 -5.82 -4.19
C VAL A 66 -8.22 -5.99 -5.22
N ASN A 67 -8.04 -5.36 -6.38
CA ASN A 67 -8.98 -5.43 -7.51
C ASN A 67 -10.43 -5.07 -7.13
N MET A 68 -10.57 -4.12 -6.19
CA MET A 68 -11.84 -3.57 -5.74
C MET A 68 -12.78 -4.57 -5.05
N SER A 69 -12.33 -5.79 -4.79
CA SER A 69 -13.20 -6.82 -4.22
C SER A 69 -12.57 -7.64 -3.10
N ARG A 70 -11.26 -7.83 -3.11
CA ARG A 70 -10.60 -8.68 -2.13
C ARG A 70 -9.99 -7.83 -1.01
N TYR A 71 -10.62 -7.86 0.17
CA TYR A 71 -10.12 -7.18 1.36
C TYR A 71 -9.05 -8.03 2.03
N LEU A 72 -7.92 -7.42 2.38
CA LEU A 72 -6.82 -8.10 3.06
C LEU A 72 -6.86 -7.78 4.55
N SER A 73 -7.00 -8.82 5.37
CA SER A 73 -7.19 -8.67 6.82
C SER A 73 -5.89 -8.36 7.55
N TYR A 74 -5.96 -7.43 8.51
CA TYR A 74 -4.83 -7.12 9.39
C TYR A 74 -4.34 -8.38 10.09
N GLY A 75 -3.01 -8.49 10.23
CA GLY A 75 -2.36 -9.63 10.86
C GLY A 75 -1.88 -10.69 9.88
N GLU A 76 -2.48 -10.76 8.70
CA GLU A 76 -2.15 -11.77 7.70
C GLU A 76 -1.79 -11.16 6.35
N ARG A 77 -2.18 -9.92 6.13
CA ARG A 77 -2.15 -9.31 4.79
C ARG A 77 -0.77 -9.02 4.23
N MET A 78 0.24 -8.85 5.09
CA MET A 78 1.59 -8.52 4.60
C MET A 78 2.20 -9.64 3.76
N ASP A 79 1.79 -10.89 4.00
CA ASP A 79 2.25 -12.06 3.24
C ASP A 79 1.34 -12.42 2.07
N GLU A 80 0.26 -11.66 1.86
CA GLU A 80 -0.66 -11.92 0.76
C GLU A 80 0.01 -11.71 -0.59
N ILE A 81 -0.29 -12.60 -1.53
CA ILE A 81 0.28 -12.57 -2.87
C ILE A 81 -0.45 -11.53 -3.71
N ILE A 82 0.34 -10.70 -4.36
CA ILE A 82 -0.11 -9.71 -5.34
C ILE A 82 0.34 -10.20 -6.71
N ASN A 83 -0.52 -10.09 -7.70
CA ASN A 83 -0.23 -10.54 -9.06
C ASN A 83 0.04 -9.36 -9.99
N GLU A 84 0.79 -9.61 -11.04
CA GLU A 84 1.09 -8.63 -12.09
C GLU A 84 -0.22 -8.01 -12.59
N GLY A 85 -0.26 -6.67 -12.65
CA GLY A 85 -1.42 -5.95 -13.14
C GLY A 85 -2.54 -5.73 -12.14
N ASP A 86 -2.41 -6.25 -10.91
CA ASP A 86 -3.41 -6.01 -9.87
C ASP A 86 -3.52 -4.53 -9.53
N THR A 87 -4.70 -4.13 -9.07
CA THR A 87 -4.92 -2.81 -8.47
C THR A 87 -4.95 -2.99 -6.96
N VAL A 88 -4.02 -2.34 -6.26
CA VAL A 88 -3.97 -2.35 -4.79
C VAL A 88 -4.36 -0.99 -4.28
N HIS A 89 -5.40 -0.94 -3.46
CA HIS A 89 -5.98 0.30 -2.95
C HIS A 89 -5.84 0.33 -1.43
N ILE A 90 -5.17 1.36 -0.91
CA ILE A 90 -5.04 1.58 0.54
C ILE A 90 -5.84 2.84 0.89
N MET A 91 -6.75 2.71 1.86
CA MET A 91 -7.63 3.79 2.26
C MET A 91 -7.83 3.80 3.77
N THR A 92 -8.22 4.95 4.31
CA THR A 92 -8.55 5.05 5.73
C THR A 92 -9.88 4.34 6.01
N VAL A 93 -9.97 3.76 7.22
CA VAL A 93 -11.19 3.10 7.70
C VAL A 93 -12.09 4.14 8.37
N GLY A 94 -13.39 4.05 8.13
CA GLY A 94 -14.38 4.82 8.86
C GLY A 94 -14.53 6.28 8.44
N CYS A 95 -14.07 6.62 7.26
CA CYS A 95 -14.26 7.98 6.72
C CYS A 95 -15.61 8.11 6.03
#